data_c518e6d9d7131a374fdedcf2c40c5e65
#
_entry.id   c518e6d9d7131a374fdedcf2c40c5e65
#
_cell.length_a   1.000
_cell.length_b   1.000
_cell.length_c   1.000
_cell.angle_alpha   90.00
_cell.angle_beta   90.00
_cell.angle_gamma   90.00
#
_symmetry.space_group_name_H-M   'P 1'
#
loop_
_entity.id
_entity.type
_entity.pdbx_description
1 polymer ?
#
loop_
_entity_poly.entity_id
_entity_poly.type
_entity_poly.pdbx_seq_one_letter_code
_entity_poly.pdbx_strand_id
1 'polypeptide(L)'
;MANKMQNTIFSTITYPIVEIFESLQGEGFNTGMPSIFVRFGKCNLTCPWCDTDYMTFESWTLEQILAKVESYSSKNIIITGGEPTIQPNLGVLLDAFKQAGYFLAIETNGLKEIPKQIDYIATSPKRLYQEKYQRRCIPFAHEVRIVADEGVLAFCEQIELQIQAEHYYLSPCEIDGKMNLLETITQLGQLNQRINKPKWHLSLQTHKIVGIE
;
A
#
# COMPACT_ATOMS: atom_id res chain seq x y z
N MET A 1 -25.17 -25.25 17.29
CA MET A 1 -24.48 -24.39 18.28
C MET A 1 -23.24 -23.70 17.66
N ALA A 2 -22.42 -24.38 16.83
CA ALA A 2 -21.23 -23.76 16.21
C ALA A 2 -21.53 -22.52 15.34
N ASN A 3 -22.58 -22.55 14.51
CA ASN A 3 -22.97 -21.42 13.65
C ASN A 3 -23.42 -20.16 14.44
N LYS A 4 -24.04 -20.32 15.60
CA LYS A 4 -24.43 -19.18 16.45
C LYS A 4 -23.24 -18.56 17.15
N MET A 5 -22.23 -19.34 17.54
CA MET A 5 -21.00 -18.82 18.14
C MET A 5 -20.11 -18.11 17.11
N GLN A 6 -20.01 -18.62 15.89
CA GLN A 6 -19.31 -17.93 14.81
C GLN A 6 -19.94 -16.57 14.49
N ASN A 7 -21.25 -16.49 14.30
CA ASN A 7 -21.95 -15.22 14.07
C ASN A 7 -21.78 -14.22 15.22
N THR A 8 -21.67 -14.66 16.47
CA THR A 8 -21.46 -13.76 17.62
C THR A 8 -20.03 -13.23 17.68
N ILE A 9 -19.04 -13.98 17.22
CA ILE A 9 -17.63 -13.52 17.17
C ILE A 9 -17.44 -12.51 16.05
N PHE A 10 -18.05 -12.70 14.88
CA PHE A 10 -17.95 -11.77 13.75
C PHE A 10 -18.58 -10.41 14.02
N SER A 11 -19.67 -10.35 14.80
CA SER A 11 -20.34 -9.08 15.15
C SER A 11 -19.59 -8.21 16.18
N THR A 12 -18.52 -8.73 16.80
CA THR A 12 -17.72 -7.98 17.79
C THR A 12 -16.39 -7.45 17.21
N ILE A 13 -15.94 -7.95 16.06
CA ILE A 13 -14.69 -7.48 15.44
C ILE A 13 -14.98 -6.19 14.69
N THR A 14 -14.25 -5.13 15.04
CA THR A 14 -14.31 -3.86 14.34
C THR A 14 -12.94 -3.47 13.81
N TYR A 15 -12.93 -2.66 12.74
CA TYR A 15 -11.75 -2.14 12.08
C TYR A 15 -11.82 -0.62 12.01
N PRO A 16 -10.71 0.09 12.24
CA PRO A 16 -10.66 1.53 12.04
C PRO A 16 -10.62 1.82 10.53
N ILE A 17 -11.73 2.26 9.96
CA ILE A 17 -11.87 2.57 8.55
C ILE A 17 -11.92 4.08 8.35
N VAL A 18 -11.05 4.62 7.50
CA VAL A 18 -11.08 6.00 7.05
C VAL A 18 -12.15 6.13 5.97
N GLU A 19 -12.06 5.29 4.93
CA GLU A 19 -12.97 5.30 3.80
C GLU A 19 -12.96 3.98 3.03
N ILE A 20 -14.03 3.72 2.27
CA ILE A 20 -14.11 2.64 1.28
C ILE A 20 -14.74 3.20 0.03
N PHE A 21 -14.02 3.17 -1.09
CA PHE A 21 -14.45 3.73 -2.38
C PHE A 21 -13.97 2.89 -3.56
N GLU A 22 -14.61 3.02 -4.71
CA GLU A 22 -14.18 2.41 -5.97
C GLU A 22 -13.55 3.45 -6.87
N SER A 23 -12.35 3.17 -7.37
CA SER A 23 -11.60 4.05 -8.26
C SER A 23 -10.62 3.24 -9.12
N LEU A 24 -9.65 3.92 -9.74
CA LEU A 24 -8.55 3.27 -10.45
C LEU A 24 -7.30 3.27 -9.57
N GLN A 25 -6.54 2.16 -9.59
CA GLN A 25 -5.17 2.21 -9.07
C GLN A 25 -4.38 3.27 -9.83
N GLY A 26 -3.88 4.26 -9.12
CA GLY A 26 -3.21 5.43 -9.71
C GLY A 26 -1.70 5.30 -9.80
N GLU A 27 -1.09 4.25 -9.22
CA GLU A 27 0.35 4.12 -9.05
C GLU A 27 0.88 2.74 -9.40
N GLY A 28 2.17 2.67 -9.77
CA GLY A 28 2.91 1.44 -9.96
C GLY A 28 2.46 0.60 -11.15
N PHE A 29 2.69 -0.71 -11.05
CA PHE A 29 2.45 -1.66 -12.14
C PHE A 29 0.97 -1.78 -12.52
N ASN A 30 0.08 -1.72 -11.53
CA ASN A 30 -1.36 -1.88 -11.74
C ASN A 30 -2.09 -0.56 -12.05
N THR A 31 -1.36 0.50 -12.45
CA THR A 31 -1.98 1.79 -12.82
C THR A 31 -3.08 1.60 -13.87
N GLY A 32 -4.26 2.17 -13.60
CA GLY A 32 -5.44 2.08 -14.45
C GLY A 32 -6.37 0.89 -14.13
N MET A 33 -6.00 0.00 -13.20
CA MET A 33 -6.84 -1.13 -12.81
C MET A 33 -8.01 -0.67 -11.92
N PRO A 34 -9.28 -0.94 -12.31
CA PRO A 34 -10.43 -0.67 -11.45
C PRO A 34 -10.34 -1.45 -10.16
N SER A 35 -10.47 -0.77 -9.02
CA SER A 35 -10.26 -1.36 -7.71
C SER A 35 -11.12 -0.71 -6.64
N ILE A 36 -11.44 -1.48 -5.60
CA ILE A 36 -12.07 -0.98 -4.39
C ILE A 36 -10.96 -0.74 -3.37
N PHE A 37 -10.85 0.48 -2.89
CA PHE A 37 -9.89 0.84 -1.86
C PHE A 37 -10.53 0.68 -0.48
N VAL A 38 -9.91 -0.11 0.39
CA VAL A 38 -10.26 -0.21 1.82
C VAL A 38 -9.14 0.45 2.60
N ARG A 39 -9.36 1.70 3.01
CA ARG A 39 -8.38 2.53 3.69
C ARG A 39 -8.54 2.46 5.20
N PHE A 40 -7.53 1.91 5.86
CA PHE A 40 -7.48 1.81 7.32
C PHE A 40 -6.92 3.07 7.97
N GLY A 41 -7.44 3.38 9.16
CA GLY A 41 -6.81 4.31 10.09
C GLY A 41 -5.61 3.70 10.79
N LYS A 42 -4.85 4.54 11.48
CA LYS A 42 -3.63 4.23 12.25
C LYS A 42 -2.43 3.81 11.39
N CYS A 43 -1.26 4.25 11.80
CA CYS A 43 0.01 3.88 11.19
C CYS A 43 1.08 3.67 12.27
N ASN A 44 2.09 2.84 12.00
CA ASN A 44 3.27 2.65 12.85
C ASN A 44 4.45 3.59 12.46
N LEU A 45 4.22 4.46 11.49
CA LEU A 45 5.13 5.53 11.06
C LEU A 45 4.40 6.88 11.09
N THR A 46 5.17 7.97 11.19
CA THR A 46 4.69 9.37 11.14
C THR A 46 5.52 10.12 10.11
N CYS A 47 5.16 9.95 8.82
CA CYS A 47 5.86 10.62 7.74
C CYS A 47 5.34 12.06 7.59
N PRO A 48 6.22 13.08 7.59
CA PRO A 48 5.79 14.48 7.52
C PRO A 48 5.13 14.85 6.18
N TRP A 49 5.38 14.09 5.12
CA TRP A 49 4.80 14.28 3.78
C TRP A 49 3.63 13.33 3.48
N CYS A 50 3.06 12.68 4.53
CA CYS A 50 1.94 11.77 4.32
C CYS A 50 0.72 12.53 3.84
N ASP A 51 0.18 12.14 2.70
CA ASP A 51 -1.01 12.72 2.09
C ASP A 51 -2.33 12.06 2.56
N THR A 52 -2.23 11.06 3.43
CA THR A 52 -3.38 10.36 4.00
C THR A 52 -3.64 10.82 5.43
N ASP A 53 -4.84 11.30 5.73
CA ASP A 53 -5.31 11.46 7.10
C ASP A 53 -5.78 10.10 7.66
N TYR A 54 -4.84 9.38 8.25
CA TYR A 54 -5.11 8.09 8.90
C TYR A 54 -5.50 8.22 10.38
N MET A 55 -5.62 9.43 10.90
CA MET A 55 -6.01 9.68 12.30
C MET A 55 -7.52 9.84 12.47
N THR A 56 -8.20 10.31 11.42
CA THR A 56 -9.66 10.45 11.39
C THR A 56 -10.27 9.18 10.78
N PHE A 57 -10.90 8.34 11.61
CA PHE A 57 -11.49 7.08 11.17
C PHE A 57 -12.73 6.72 12.01
N GLU A 58 -13.57 5.86 11.48
CA GLU A 58 -14.71 5.25 12.16
C GLU A 58 -14.47 3.77 12.43
N SER A 59 -15.15 3.24 13.46
CA SER A 59 -15.15 1.80 13.76
C SER A 59 -16.22 1.10 12.94
N TRP A 60 -15.82 0.30 11.96
CA TRP A 60 -16.72 -0.49 11.12
C TRP A 60 -16.64 -1.98 11.47
N THR A 61 -17.80 -2.64 11.55
CA THR A 61 -17.84 -4.10 11.70
C THR A 61 -17.47 -4.79 10.39
N LEU A 62 -17.09 -6.07 10.48
CA LEU A 62 -16.84 -6.91 9.31
C LEU A 62 -18.03 -6.88 8.33
N GLU A 63 -19.25 -6.99 8.83
CA GLU A 63 -20.48 -6.99 8.03
C GLU A 63 -20.68 -5.68 7.28
N GLN A 64 -20.44 -4.53 7.94
CA GLN A 64 -20.52 -3.22 7.31
C GLN A 64 -19.51 -3.07 6.16
N ILE A 65 -18.27 -3.53 6.36
CA ILE A 65 -17.23 -3.50 5.35
C ILE A 65 -17.61 -4.37 4.15
N LEU A 66 -18.07 -5.61 4.40
CA LEU A 66 -18.48 -6.52 3.33
C LEU A 66 -19.64 -5.95 2.53
N ALA A 67 -20.70 -5.47 3.19
CA ALA A 67 -21.86 -4.86 2.54
C ALA A 67 -21.47 -3.64 1.67
N LYS A 68 -20.52 -2.82 2.16
CA LYS A 68 -20.02 -1.68 1.38
C LYS A 68 -19.23 -2.13 0.16
N VAL A 69 -18.32 -3.09 0.31
CA VAL A 69 -17.52 -3.62 -0.80
C VAL A 69 -18.41 -4.31 -1.85
N GLU A 70 -19.42 -5.07 -1.44
CA GLU A 70 -20.37 -5.71 -2.33
C GLU A 70 -21.22 -4.74 -3.14
N SER A 71 -21.37 -3.49 -2.69
CA SER A 71 -22.10 -2.45 -3.42
C SER A 71 -21.35 -1.92 -4.64
N TYR A 72 -20.09 -2.26 -4.82
CA TYR A 72 -19.23 -1.85 -5.93
C TYR A 72 -19.08 -2.96 -6.98
N SER A 73 -18.63 -2.57 -8.18
CA SER A 73 -18.54 -3.48 -9.33
C SER A 73 -17.22 -4.23 -9.44
N SER A 74 -16.12 -3.63 -8.98
CA SER A 74 -14.79 -4.22 -9.10
C SER A 74 -14.65 -5.50 -8.28
N LYS A 75 -13.79 -6.40 -8.75
CA LYS A 75 -13.38 -7.61 -8.02
C LYS A 75 -11.95 -7.53 -7.50
N ASN A 76 -11.31 -6.39 -7.63
CA ASN A 76 -10.00 -6.11 -7.06
C ASN A 76 -10.16 -5.23 -5.82
N ILE A 77 -9.59 -5.64 -4.70
CA ILE A 77 -9.55 -4.84 -3.46
C ILE A 77 -8.11 -4.47 -3.19
N ILE A 78 -7.88 -3.18 -2.92
CA ILE A 78 -6.60 -2.66 -2.44
C ILE A 78 -6.74 -2.34 -0.95
N ILE A 79 -6.03 -3.09 -0.14
CA ILE A 79 -5.92 -2.93 1.30
C ILE A 79 -4.85 -1.88 1.57
N THR A 80 -5.24 -0.70 2.02
CA THR A 80 -4.35 0.46 2.16
C THR A 80 -4.67 1.26 3.44
N GLY A 81 -4.15 2.47 3.56
CA GLY A 81 -4.46 3.40 4.64
C GLY A 81 -3.22 3.94 5.32
N GLY A 82 -3.22 3.99 6.66
CA GLY A 82 -2.01 4.22 7.41
C GLY A 82 -1.04 3.05 7.24
N GLU A 83 -1.21 1.99 8.02
CA GLU A 83 -0.50 0.72 7.80
C GLU A 83 -1.44 -0.46 8.05
N PRO A 84 -1.86 -1.18 7.00
CA PRO A 84 -2.80 -2.28 7.14
C PRO A 84 -2.29 -3.43 8.02
N THR A 85 -0.99 -3.74 7.96
CA THR A 85 -0.39 -4.90 8.65
C THR A 85 -0.36 -4.77 10.18
N ILE A 86 -0.68 -3.59 10.73
CA ILE A 86 -0.80 -3.42 12.19
C ILE A 86 -2.22 -3.69 12.71
N GLN A 87 -3.20 -3.85 11.81
CA GLN A 87 -4.59 -4.01 12.22
C GLN A 87 -4.82 -5.37 12.88
N PRO A 88 -5.41 -5.39 14.08
CA PRO A 88 -5.78 -6.66 14.71
C PRO A 88 -6.85 -7.37 13.86
N ASN A 89 -6.77 -8.70 13.82
CA ASN A 89 -7.73 -9.53 13.08
C ASN A 89 -7.82 -9.27 11.57
N LEU A 90 -6.81 -8.62 10.96
CA LEU A 90 -6.79 -8.36 9.51
C LEU A 90 -7.04 -9.66 8.71
N GLY A 91 -6.44 -10.79 9.12
CA GLY A 91 -6.62 -12.08 8.46
C GLY A 91 -8.09 -12.52 8.36
N VAL A 92 -8.93 -12.22 9.35
CA VAL A 92 -10.36 -12.55 9.33
C VAL A 92 -11.09 -11.81 8.21
N LEU A 93 -10.80 -10.52 8.05
CA LEU A 93 -11.36 -9.71 6.96
C LEU A 93 -10.89 -10.19 5.59
N LEU A 94 -9.58 -10.48 5.47
CA LEU A 94 -9.00 -10.97 4.21
C LEU A 94 -9.57 -12.34 3.82
N ASP A 95 -9.78 -13.26 4.79
CA ASP A 95 -10.42 -14.55 4.55
C ASP A 95 -11.85 -14.37 4.02
N ALA A 96 -12.61 -13.43 4.56
CA ALA A 96 -13.96 -13.12 4.09
C ALA A 96 -13.95 -12.59 2.64
N PHE A 97 -13.06 -11.68 2.30
CA PHE A 97 -12.89 -11.21 0.93
C PHE A 97 -12.47 -12.33 -0.05
N LYS A 98 -11.55 -13.20 0.36
CA LYS A 98 -11.14 -14.35 -0.46
C LYS A 98 -12.30 -15.34 -0.69
N GLN A 99 -13.11 -15.60 0.33
CA GLN A 99 -14.30 -16.43 0.20
C GLN A 99 -15.36 -15.85 -0.75
N ALA A 100 -15.43 -14.49 -0.82
CA ALA A 100 -16.28 -13.77 -1.76
C ALA A 100 -15.68 -13.64 -3.18
N GLY A 101 -14.48 -14.21 -3.41
CA GLY A 101 -13.83 -14.28 -4.73
C GLY A 101 -13.08 -13.02 -5.16
N TYR A 102 -12.70 -12.14 -4.21
CA TYR A 102 -11.92 -10.95 -4.54
C TYR A 102 -10.42 -11.26 -4.72
N PHE A 103 -9.79 -10.56 -5.66
CA PHE A 103 -8.34 -10.41 -5.75
C PHE A 103 -7.90 -9.34 -4.72
N LEU A 104 -6.85 -9.63 -3.95
CA LEU A 104 -6.40 -8.79 -2.86
C LEU A 104 -5.00 -8.24 -3.10
N ALA A 105 -4.88 -6.93 -3.27
CA ALA A 105 -3.61 -6.23 -3.24
C ALA A 105 -3.44 -5.52 -1.88
N ILE A 106 -2.20 -5.34 -1.44
CA ILE A 106 -1.89 -4.56 -0.24
C ILE A 106 -0.88 -3.46 -0.57
N GLU A 107 -1.11 -2.27 -0.03
CA GLU A 107 -0.13 -1.19 0.04
C GLU A 107 0.38 -1.07 1.46
N THR A 108 1.68 -1.26 1.67
CA THR A 108 2.29 -1.36 2.99
C THR A 108 3.66 -0.68 3.02
N ASN A 109 4.09 -0.25 4.21
CA ASN A 109 5.48 0.19 4.39
C ASN A 109 6.50 -0.98 4.44
N GLY A 110 6.05 -2.23 4.51
CA GLY A 110 6.91 -3.40 4.43
C GLY A 110 7.69 -3.75 5.70
N LEU A 111 7.37 -3.15 6.84
CA LEU A 111 8.07 -3.44 8.12
C LEU A 111 7.48 -4.63 8.89
N LYS A 112 6.34 -5.15 8.47
CA LYS A 112 5.69 -6.32 9.08
C LYS A 112 5.39 -7.39 8.05
N GLU A 113 5.22 -8.61 8.52
CA GLU A 113 4.85 -9.76 7.70
C GLU A 113 3.50 -9.55 7.02
N ILE A 114 3.42 -9.99 5.77
CA ILE A 114 2.22 -9.87 4.95
C ILE A 114 1.34 -11.11 5.14
N PRO A 115 0.03 -10.94 5.38
CA PRO A 115 -0.88 -12.07 5.43
C PRO A 115 -0.89 -12.87 4.11
N LYS A 116 -0.94 -14.20 4.24
CA LYS A 116 -0.89 -15.15 3.10
C LYS A 116 -2.04 -15.03 2.10
N GLN A 117 -3.14 -14.36 2.49
CA GLN A 117 -4.31 -14.13 1.65
C GLN A 117 -4.08 -13.08 0.57
N ILE A 118 -3.01 -12.28 0.69
CA ILE A 118 -2.69 -11.22 -0.26
C ILE A 118 -2.11 -11.82 -1.55
N ASP A 119 -2.72 -11.46 -2.68
CA ASP A 119 -2.30 -11.90 -4.01
C ASP A 119 -1.21 -10.98 -4.61
N TYR A 120 -1.21 -9.69 -4.25
CA TYR A 120 -0.26 -8.70 -4.78
C TYR A 120 0.26 -7.76 -3.68
N ILE A 121 1.56 -7.66 -3.56
CA ILE A 121 2.23 -6.84 -2.53
C ILE A 121 2.89 -5.65 -3.21
N ALA A 122 2.36 -4.45 -2.97
CA ALA A 122 3.00 -3.18 -3.25
C ALA A 122 3.59 -2.63 -1.95
N THR A 123 4.91 -2.49 -1.89
CA THR A 123 5.56 -1.92 -0.69
C THR A 123 6.17 -0.57 -0.98
N SER A 124 5.99 0.35 -0.04
CA SER A 124 6.56 1.69 -0.12
C SER A 124 7.47 1.98 1.09
N PRO A 125 8.72 1.48 1.06
CA PRO A 125 9.71 1.76 2.11
C PRO A 125 9.96 3.26 2.24
N LYS A 126 10.14 3.73 3.48
CA LYS A 126 10.30 5.16 3.80
C LYS A 126 11.74 5.44 4.23
N ARG A 127 12.48 6.23 3.42
CA ARG A 127 13.88 6.57 3.68
C ARG A 127 14.11 7.17 5.07
N LEU A 128 13.18 7.99 5.55
CA LEU A 128 13.24 8.56 6.90
C LEU A 128 13.42 7.50 8.00
N TYR A 129 13.03 6.26 7.73
CA TYR A 129 13.12 5.14 8.66
C TYR A 129 14.09 4.05 8.18
N GLN A 130 15.10 4.40 7.37
CA GLN A 130 16.05 3.47 6.76
C GLN A 130 16.67 2.47 7.74
N GLU A 131 16.97 2.88 8.98
CA GLU A 131 17.50 2.01 10.01
C GLU A 131 16.53 0.88 10.43
N LYS A 132 15.22 1.12 10.36
CA LYS A 132 14.22 0.07 10.63
C LYS A 132 14.30 -1.03 9.58
N TYR A 133 14.45 -0.64 8.30
CA TYR A 133 14.56 -1.59 7.18
C TYR A 133 15.86 -2.38 7.25
N GLN A 134 16.96 -1.80 7.71
CA GLN A 134 18.21 -2.53 7.96
C GLN A 134 18.05 -3.66 9.00
N ARG A 135 17.17 -3.46 9.96
CA ARG A 135 16.91 -4.46 11.02
C ARG A 135 15.88 -5.50 10.62
N ARG A 136 14.82 -5.07 9.95
CA ARG A 136 13.70 -5.94 9.55
C ARG A 136 12.84 -5.29 8.47
N CYS A 137 12.59 -6.04 7.41
CA CYS A 137 11.54 -5.74 6.42
C CYS A 137 11.05 -7.05 5.80
N ILE A 138 10.04 -6.98 4.96
CA ILE A 138 9.62 -8.12 4.15
C ILE A 138 10.73 -8.49 3.15
N PRO A 139 10.97 -9.79 2.87
CA PRO A 139 12.02 -10.20 1.95
C PRO A 139 11.60 -10.10 0.48
N PHE A 140 10.30 -10.04 0.20
CA PHE A 140 9.75 -10.03 -1.16
C PHE A 140 8.54 -9.10 -1.26
N ALA A 141 8.40 -8.48 -2.44
CA ALA A 141 7.21 -7.76 -2.88
C ALA A 141 7.05 -7.94 -4.40
N HIS A 142 5.84 -7.75 -4.95
CA HIS A 142 5.67 -7.66 -6.41
C HIS A 142 6.17 -6.31 -6.91
N GLU A 143 5.94 -5.25 -6.14
CA GLU A 143 6.53 -3.96 -6.46
C GLU A 143 7.05 -3.21 -5.23
N VAL A 144 8.11 -2.46 -5.44
CA VAL A 144 8.69 -1.49 -4.51
C VAL A 144 8.47 -0.09 -5.11
N ARG A 145 7.83 0.81 -4.35
CA ARG A 145 7.66 2.23 -4.70
C ARG A 145 8.34 3.10 -3.66
N ILE A 146 9.33 3.88 -4.05
CA ILE A 146 10.07 4.78 -3.17
C ILE A 146 9.82 6.22 -3.59
N VAL A 147 9.54 7.09 -2.62
CA VAL A 147 9.41 8.53 -2.85
C VAL A 147 10.78 9.14 -3.08
N ALA A 148 10.94 9.90 -4.15
CA ALA A 148 12.16 10.57 -4.55
C ALA A 148 12.40 11.81 -3.67
N ASP A 149 13.14 11.62 -2.58
CA ASP A 149 13.60 12.72 -1.71
C ASP A 149 15.13 12.83 -1.73
N GLU A 150 15.68 13.77 -0.97
CA GLU A 150 17.12 13.94 -0.86
C GLU A 150 17.80 12.67 -0.33
N GLY A 151 18.85 12.21 -1.03
CA GLY A 151 19.60 10.99 -0.64
C GLY A 151 18.91 9.67 -0.99
N VAL A 152 17.87 9.67 -1.81
CA VAL A 152 17.08 8.48 -2.17
C VAL A 152 17.90 7.39 -2.86
N LEU A 153 18.93 7.73 -3.64
CA LEU A 153 19.72 6.75 -4.41
C LEU A 153 20.35 5.66 -3.53
N ALA A 154 21.03 6.07 -2.45
CA ALA A 154 21.62 5.13 -1.51
C ALA A 154 20.56 4.26 -0.82
N PHE A 155 19.39 4.82 -0.56
CA PHE A 155 18.28 4.08 0.01
C PHE A 155 17.67 3.07 -0.98
N CYS A 156 17.54 3.44 -2.26
CA CYS A 156 17.13 2.50 -3.31
C CYS A 156 18.09 1.30 -3.39
N GLU A 157 19.40 1.55 -3.37
CA GLU A 157 20.42 0.50 -3.38
C GLU A 157 20.33 -0.40 -2.14
N GLN A 158 20.08 0.18 -0.97
CA GLN A 158 19.85 -0.57 0.27
C GLN A 158 18.62 -1.48 0.14
N ILE A 159 17.50 -0.95 -0.35
CA ILE A 159 16.25 -1.71 -0.47
C ILE A 159 16.38 -2.84 -1.49
N GLU A 160 17.08 -2.64 -2.62
CA GLU A 160 17.35 -3.71 -3.58
C GLU A 160 18.07 -4.92 -2.98
N LEU A 161 18.87 -4.71 -1.95
CA LEU A 161 19.59 -5.78 -1.24
C LEU A 161 18.72 -6.51 -0.21
N GLN A 162 17.64 -5.88 0.23
CA GLN A 162 16.80 -6.36 1.34
C GLN A 162 15.45 -6.90 0.88
N ILE A 163 14.87 -6.30 -0.17
CA ILE A 163 13.55 -6.67 -0.70
C ILE A 163 13.71 -7.04 -2.16
N GLN A 164 13.57 -8.32 -2.47
CA GLN A 164 13.46 -8.77 -3.86
C GLN A 164 12.09 -8.34 -4.42
N ALA A 165 12.08 -7.66 -5.55
CA ALA A 165 10.83 -7.26 -6.19
C ALA A 165 10.85 -7.55 -7.71
N GLU A 166 9.65 -7.73 -8.28
CA GLU A 166 9.47 -7.87 -9.73
C GLU A 166 9.58 -6.50 -10.42
N HIS A 167 9.09 -5.45 -9.73
CA HIS A 167 9.07 -4.08 -10.25
C HIS A 167 9.59 -3.10 -9.21
N TYR A 168 10.37 -2.12 -9.68
CA TYR A 168 10.90 -1.03 -8.85
C TYR A 168 10.50 0.31 -9.43
N TYR A 169 9.93 1.17 -8.58
CA TYR A 169 9.43 2.49 -8.95
C TYR A 169 9.98 3.59 -8.05
N LEU A 170 10.27 4.72 -8.68
CA LEU A 170 10.56 5.98 -8.00
C LEU A 170 9.39 6.94 -8.26
N SER A 171 8.80 7.47 -7.19
CA SER A 171 7.68 8.39 -7.25
C SER A 171 8.16 9.80 -6.93
N PRO A 172 7.83 10.82 -7.72
CA PRO A 172 8.17 12.19 -7.38
C PRO A 172 7.46 12.63 -6.10
N CYS A 173 8.10 13.53 -5.37
CA CYS A 173 7.59 14.13 -4.15
C CYS A 173 7.14 15.57 -4.41
N GLU A 174 6.09 16.01 -3.75
CA GLU A 174 5.73 17.43 -3.72
C GLU A 174 6.61 18.14 -2.68
N ILE A 175 7.33 19.16 -3.14
CA ILE A 175 8.19 20.03 -2.33
C ILE A 175 7.76 21.47 -2.62
N ASP A 176 7.35 22.21 -1.59
CA ASP A 176 6.88 23.60 -1.71
C ASP A 176 5.82 23.82 -2.81
N GLY A 177 4.85 22.90 -2.90
CA GLY A 177 3.76 22.98 -3.87
C GLY A 177 4.15 22.60 -5.30
N LYS A 178 5.33 22.00 -5.51
CA LYS A 178 5.81 21.56 -6.83
C LYS A 178 6.34 20.14 -6.78
N MET A 179 5.97 19.35 -7.77
CA MET A 179 6.52 18.02 -7.95
C MET A 179 7.96 18.09 -8.43
N ASN A 180 8.89 17.39 -7.76
CA ASN A 180 10.31 17.31 -8.11
C ASN A 180 10.59 16.37 -9.30
N LEU A 181 9.73 16.40 -10.33
CA LEU A 181 9.74 15.45 -11.45
C LEU A 181 11.07 15.40 -12.21
N LEU A 182 11.69 16.55 -12.49
CA LEU A 182 12.98 16.61 -13.23
C LEU A 182 14.11 15.96 -12.43
N GLU A 183 14.14 16.19 -11.12
CA GLU A 183 15.10 15.55 -10.23
C GLU A 183 14.88 14.04 -10.20
N THR A 184 13.61 13.60 -10.06
CA THR A 184 13.24 12.18 -10.08
C THR A 184 13.68 11.50 -11.38
N ILE A 185 13.51 12.15 -12.55
CA ILE A 185 13.98 11.63 -13.86
C ILE A 185 15.50 11.49 -13.85
N THR A 186 16.24 12.45 -13.30
CA THR A 186 17.70 12.39 -13.19
C THR A 186 18.14 11.23 -12.31
N GLN A 187 17.50 11.05 -11.15
CA GLN A 187 17.76 9.94 -10.23
C GLN A 187 17.46 8.58 -10.88
N LEU A 188 16.36 8.46 -11.64
CA LEU A 188 16.05 7.26 -12.44
C LEU A 188 17.15 6.96 -13.47
N GLY A 189 17.65 7.99 -14.16
CA GLY A 189 18.77 7.85 -15.08
C GLY A 189 20.01 7.26 -14.39
N GLN A 190 20.35 7.76 -13.20
CA GLN A 190 21.48 7.27 -12.40
C GLN A 190 21.27 5.82 -11.93
N LEU A 191 20.09 5.48 -11.40
CA LEU A 191 19.75 4.11 -11.01
C LEU A 191 19.86 3.14 -12.18
N ASN A 192 19.42 3.55 -13.37
CA ASN A 192 19.33 2.69 -14.53
C ASN A 192 20.64 2.57 -15.35
N GLN A 193 21.66 3.38 -15.06
CA GLN A 193 23.01 3.22 -15.63
C GLN A 193 23.79 2.09 -14.98
N ARG A 194 23.39 1.63 -13.79
CA ARG A 194 24.08 0.56 -13.08
C ARG A 194 23.95 -0.78 -13.81
N ILE A 195 25.07 -1.48 -14.02
CA ILE A 195 25.12 -2.76 -14.72
C ILE A 195 24.66 -3.89 -13.79
N ASN A 196 23.87 -4.82 -14.31
CA ASN A 196 23.33 -5.98 -13.56
C ASN A 196 22.53 -5.61 -12.30
N LYS A 197 21.84 -4.46 -12.32
CA LYS A 197 20.92 -4.03 -11.28
C LYS A 197 19.50 -3.95 -11.82
N PRO A 198 18.50 -4.05 -10.95
CA PRO A 198 17.11 -3.86 -11.35
C PRO A 198 16.91 -2.54 -12.08
N LYS A 199 15.96 -2.51 -13.00
CA LYS A 199 15.54 -1.28 -13.66
C LYS A 199 14.43 -0.63 -12.88
N TRP A 200 14.58 0.67 -12.66
CA TRP A 200 13.61 1.51 -11.98
C TRP A 200 12.76 2.27 -12.99
N HIS A 201 11.49 2.40 -12.69
CA HIS A 201 10.52 3.09 -13.51
C HIS A 201 9.93 4.28 -12.75
N LEU A 202 9.36 5.23 -13.48
CA LEU A 202 8.62 6.34 -12.88
C LEU A 202 7.23 5.84 -12.47
N SER A 203 6.81 6.15 -11.24
CA SER A 203 5.42 6.01 -10.82
C SER A 203 4.85 7.40 -10.55
N LEU A 204 3.79 7.76 -11.25
CA LEU A 204 3.02 8.98 -11.00
C LEU A 204 1.75 8.64 -10.23
N GLN A 205 1.21 9.61 -9.51
CA GLN A 205 -0.13 9.55 -8.93
C GLN A 205 -1.16 9.95 -10.00
N THR A 206 -1.46 9.05 -10.94
CA THR A 206 -2.29 9.36 -12.11
C THR A 206 -3.71 9.74 -11.72
N HIS A 207 -4.25 9.20 -10.61
CA HIS A 207 -5.54 9.58 -10.06
C HIS A 207 -5.62 11.10 -9.78
N LYS A 208 -4.56 11.71 -9.23
CA LYS A 208 -4.49 13.17 -9.01
C LYS A 208 -4.45 13.96 -10.32
N ILE A 209 -3.79 13.43 -11.35
CA ILE A 209 -3.67 14.09 -12.66
C ILE A 209 -5.02 14.13 -13.39
N VAL A 210 -5.81 13.05 -13.29
CA VAL A 210 -7.12 12.95 -13.96
C VAL A 210 -8.29 13.40 -13.06
N GLY A 211 -8.03 13.79 -11.80
CA GLY A 211 -9.02 14.35 -10.89
C GLY A 211 -10.03 13.34 -10.33
N ILE A 212 -9.59 12.11 -10.08
CA ILE A 212 -10.36 11.06 -9.38
C ILE A 212 -9.72 10.75 -8.03
N GLU A 213 -10.46 10.05 -7.17
CA GLU A 213 -9.93 9.54 -5.90
C GLU A 213 -8.91 8.44 -6.09
#